data_17f4b0e7d33be6f78e65f3c5f235f2ef
#
_entry.id   17f4b0e7d33be6f78e65f3c5f235f2ef
#
_cell.length_a   1.000
_cell.length_b   1.000
_cell.length_c   1.000
_cell.angle_alpha   90.00
_cell.angle_beta   90.00
_cell.angle_gamma   90.00
#
_symmetry.space_group_name_H-M   'P 1'
#
loop_
_entity.id
_entity.type
_entity.pdbx_description
1 polymer ?
#
loop_
_entity_poly.entity_id
_entity_poly.type
_entity_poly.pdbx_seq_one_letter_code
_entity_poly.pdbx_strand_id
1 'polypeptide(L)'
;MKPHSRFVESVNGLRMHVLEAGTPGRPCVLLLHGFPELAYSWRKVMPALAAAGFHVLAPDQRGYGRTTGWDDRYDGDLASFRILNIVEDAIALLARLEVRQAHVVGHDFGSPVAAYAALTRPDVFRSVVLMSAPFGGPPSALPSADIHRQLAGLGRKHYQWYYSMREADADMRECRQGIHAFLRAYYHYKSADWKGNRPYPLRSWSAAELAKLPAYYVMDRDRNMAVTVAPEMPQRAAPWLTDEELDVYADAFKGTGFQGGLQWYRCGTGPAFVAELMALAGRTIDVPSMFIAGAADWGIYQKPGEFERMQSQACTDMRGCHLVEGAGHWVQQEEPETVNRLLLDFLRKILA
;
A
#
# COMPACT_ATOMS: atom_id res chain seq x y z
N MET A 1 -6.03 18.47 -15.31
CA MET A 1 -5.65 19.51 -14.33
C MET A 1 -4.44 18.97 -13.57
N LYS A 2 -3.33 19.73 -13.49
CA LYS A 2 -2.10 19.26 -12.82
C LYS A 2 -2.30 19.30 -11.30
N PRO A 3 -1.92 18.22 -10.54
CA PRO A 3 -1.96 18.26 -9.09
C PRO A 3 -1.07 19.37 -8.51
N HIS A 4 -1.52 20.00 -7.44
CA HIS A 4 -0.73 20.96 -6.67
C HIS A 4 -0.43 20.43 -5.27
N SER A 5 0.68 20.86 -4.70
CA SER A 5 1.15 20.45 -3.39
C SER A 5 0.68 21.45 -2.33
N ARG A 6 0.15 20.97 -1.21
CA ARG A 6 -0.18 21.78 -0.03
C ARG A 6 0.16 21.06 1.26
N PHE A 7 0.20 21.80 2.35
CA PHE A 7 0.24 21.25 3.70
C PHE A 7 -1.06 21.52 4.43
N VAL A 8 -1.51 20.53 5.22
CA VAL A 8 -2.68 20.65 6.09
C VAL A 8 -2.21 20.45 7.52
N GLU A 9 -2.45 21.47 8.35
CA GLU A 9 -2.00 21.50 9.74
C GLU A 9 -2.97 20.73 10.66
N SER A 10 -2.45 20.20 11.75
CA SER A 10 -3.23 19.57 12.84
C SER A 10 -4.09 18.38 12.36
N VAL A 11 -3.57 17.55 11.49
CA VAL A 11 -4.20 16.30 11.03
C VAL A 11 -3.79 15.18 11.99
N ASN A 12 -4.56 14.94 13.05
CA ASN A 12 -4.24 13.93 14.07
C ASN A 12 -2.79 14.03 14.58
N GLY A 13 -2.35 15.25 14.93
CA GLY A 13 -1.00 15.54 15.39
C GLY A 13 0.05 15.74 14.27
N LEU A 14 -0.34 15.59 13.02
CA LEU A 14 0.55 15.75 11.86
C LEU A 14 0.40 17.13 11.21
N ARG A 15 1.48 17.58 10.57
CA ARG A 15 1.46 18.51 9.45
C ARG A 15 1.56 17.68 8.18
N MET A 16 0.43 17.44 7.54
CA MET A 16 0.31 16.47 6.44
C MET A 16 0.53 17.15 5.08
N HIS A 17 1.45 16.60 4.31
CA HIS A 17 1.63 16.98 2.90
C HIS A 17 0.58 16.24 2.05
N VAL A 18 -0.06 16.98 1.14
CA VAL A 18 -1.12 16.46 0.28
C VAL A 18 -0.91 16.95 -1.16
N LEU A 19 -1.00 16.07 -2.11
CA LEU A 19 -1.25 16.41 -3.51
C LEU A 19 -2.76 16.52 -3.70
N GLU A 20 -3.20 17.63 -4.27
CA GLU A 20 -4.61 17.94 -4.48
C GLU A 20 -4.87 18.30 -5.94
N ALA A 21 -5.97 17.81 -6.50
CA ALA A 21 -6.40 18.11 -7.85
C ALA A 21 -7.94 18.21 -7.93
N GLY A 22 -8.44 18.89 -8.94
CA GLY A 22 -9.88 19.11 -9.08
C GLY A 22 -10.38 20.29 -8.24
N THR A 23 -11.68 20.35 -7.98
CA THR A 23 -12.35 21.48 -7.34
C THR A 23 -12.93 21.07 -6.00
N PRO A 24 -12.58 21.74 -4.87
CA PRO A 24 -13.22 21.52 -3.58
C PRO A 24 -14.75 21.61 -3.66
N GLY A 25 -15.44 20.82 -2.85
CA GLY A 25 -16.91 20.75 -2.86
C GLY A 25 -17.49 19.77 -3.91
N ARG A 26 -16.68 19.23 -4.82
CA ARG A 26 -17.06 18.14 -5.73
C ARG A 26 -16.93 16.79 -4.99
N PRO A 27 -17.53 15.69 -5.50
CA PRO A 27 -17.33 14.36 -4.93
C PRO A 27 -15.85 14.07 -4.74
N CYS A 28 -15.46 13.68 -3.51
CA CYS A 28 -14.07 13.52 -3.13
C CYS A 28 -13.58 12.09 -3.34
N VAL A 29 -12.36 11.94 -3.87
CA VAL A 29 -11.61 10.68 -3.96
C VAL A 29 -10.32 10.83 -3.17
N LEU A 30 -10.16 10.01 -2.12
CA LEU A 30 -8.95 9.92 -1.31
C LEU A 30 -8.11 8.74 -1.78
N LEU A 31 -6.84 9.01 -2.15
CA LEU A 31 -5.90 8.04 -2.71
C LEU A 31 -4.78 7.76 -1.70
N LEU A 32 -4.70 6.53 -1.20
CA LEU A 32 -3.74 6.09 -0.18
C LEU A 32 -2.67 5.19 -0.81
N HIS A 33 -1.41 5.62 -0.72
CA HIS A 33 -0.26 4.87 -1.24
C HIS A 33 0.21 3.78 -0.29
N GLY A 34 1.11 2.91 -0.75
CA GLY A 34 1.75 1.86 0.05
C GLY A 34 3.24 2.09 0.33
N PHE A 35 4.00 1.00 0.46
CA PHE A 35 5.43 1.01 0.73
C PHE A 35 6.24 0.43 -0.44
N PRO A 36 7.34 1.01 -0.84
CA PRO A 36 7.91 2.32 -0.46
C PRO A 36 7.46 3.41 -1.46
N GLU A 37 6.26 3.89 -1.28
CA GLU A 37 5.62 4.86 -2.15
C GLU A 37 5.40 6.22 -1.45
N LEU A 38 4.78 7.16 -2.18
CA LEU A 38 4.41 8.51 -1.76
C LEU A 38 3.07 8.89 -2.42
N ALA A 39 2.48 10.02 -2.04
CA ALA A 39 1.37 10.65 -2.78
C ALA A 39 1.67 10.75 -4.28
N TYR A 40 2.94 10.90 -4.64
CA TYR A 40 3.43 10.99 -6.02
C TYR A 40 3.14 9.75 -6.87
N SER A 41 2.91 8.59 -6.27
CA SER A 41 2.51 7.36 -6.98
C SER A 41 1.18 7.51 -7.74
N TRP A 42 0.36 8.47 -7.33
CA TRP A 42 -0.92 8.77 -7.94
C TRP A 42 -0.86 9.83 -9.05
N ARG A 43 0.34 10.33 -9.44
CA ARG A 43 0.54 11.39 -10.42
C ARG A 43 -0.13 11.17 -11.77
N LYS A 44 -0.26 9.89 -12.19
CA LYS A 44 -0.91 9.49 -13.46
C LYS A 44 -2.42 9.26 -13.34
N VAL A 45 -2.92 9.10 -12.12
CA VAL A 45 -4.35 8.86 -11.83
C VAL A 45 -5.09 10.15 -11.52
N MET A 46 -4.52 11.02 -10.68
CA MET A 46 -5.15 12.25 -10.22
C MET A 46 -5.67 13.16 -11.34
N PRO A 47 -4.91 13.40 -12.45
CA PRO A 47 -5.38 14.29 -13.51
C PRO A 47 -6.66 13.81 -14.19
N ALA A 48 -6.80 12.49 -14.40
CA ALA A 48 -7.98 11.89 -15.04
C ALA A 48 -9.23 12.01 -14.16
N LEU A 49 -9.11 11.72 -12.86
CA LEU A 49 -10.21 11.89 -11.89
C LEU A 49 -10.62 13.35 -11.76
N ALA A 50 -9.65 14.28 -11.67
CA ALA A 50 -9.94 15.71 -11.58
C ALA A 50 -10.63 16.24 -12.86
N ALA A 51 -10.21 15.79 -14.06
CA ALA A 51 -10.84 16.14 -15.33
C ALA A 51 -12.27 15.61 -15.42
N ALA A 52 -12.57 14.49 -14.76
CA ALA A 52 -13.91 13.93 -14.67
C ALA A 52 -14.81 14.61 -13.62
N GLY A 53 -14.32 15.64 -12.94
CA GLY A 53 -15.09 16.45 -11.99
C GLY A 53 -14.99 16.03 -10.54
N PHE A 54 -14.03 15.19 -10.15
CA PHE A 54 -13.78 14.82 -8.76
C PHE A 54 -12.83 15.81 -8.08
N HIS A 55 -12.98 15.98 -6.76
CA HIS A 55 -11.98 16.54 -5.87
C HIS A 55 -11.07 15.41 -5.42
N VAL A 56 -9.79 15.44 -5.74
CA VAL A 56 -8.85 14.32 -5.56
C VAL A 56 -7.77 14.70 -4.56
N LEU A 57 -7.61 13.89 -3.54
CA LEU A 57 -6.64 14.08 -2.46
C LEU A 57 -5.71 12.85 -2.39
N ALA A 58 -4.41 13.08 -2.38
CA ALA A 58 -3.40 12.04 -2.15
C ALA A 58 -2.41 12.55 -1.08
N PRO A 59 -2.52 12.11 0.18
CA PRO A 59 -1.55 12.47 1.21
C PRO A 59 -0.26 11.65 1.10
N ASP A 60 0.88 12.25 1.47
CA ASP A 60 1.97 11.49 2.03
C ASP A 60 1.53 11.03 3.42
N GLN A 61 1.28 9.74 3.60
CA GLN A 61 0.72 9.21 4.83
C GLN A 61 1.74 9.28 5.99
N ARG A 62 1.30 9.04 7.24
CA ARG A 62 2.18 9.02 8.43
C ARG A 62 3.40 8.15 8.20
N GLY A 63 4.59 8.72 8.40
CA GLY A 63 5.86 8.02 8.22
C GLY A 63 6.48 8.18 6.83
N TYR A 64 5.87 8.99 5.95
CA TYR A 64 6.34 9.12 4.57
C TYR A 64 6.50 10.57 4.11
N GLY A 65 7.41 10.74 3.17
CA GLY A 65 7.56 11.90 2.34
C GLY A 65 7.71 13.21 3.12
N ARG A 66 6.86 14.17 2.80
CA ARG A 66 6.92 15.54 3.37
C ARG A 66 6.01 15.74 4.59
N THR A 67 5.25 14.73 5.00
CA THR A 67 4.43 14.74 6.21
C THR A 67 5.32 14.67 7.45
N THR A 68 5.08 15.53 8.42
CA THR A 68 5.86 15.63 9.67
C THR A 68 4.96 15.53 10.90
N GLY A 69 5.58 15.41 12.11
CA GLY A 69 4.84 15.28 13.36
C GLY A 69 4.72 13.84 13.86
N TRP A 70 5.42 12.90 13.23
CA TRP A 70 5.53 11.51 13.64
C TRP A 70 6.92 11.21 14.23
N ASP A 71 7.04 10.12 14.98
CA ASP A 71 8.31 9.68 15.59
C ASP A 71 9.04 8.71 14.63
N ASP A 72 10.25 9.07 14.23
CA ASP A 72 11.10 8.29 13.31
C ASP A 72 12.00 7.26 14.01
N ARG A 73 11.98 7.21 15.34
CA ARG A 73 12.82 6.31 16.12
C ARG A 73 12.23 4.91 16.15
N TYR A 74 13.09 3.90 16.00
CA TYR A 74 12.66 2.50 16.15
C TYR A 74 12.01 2.24 17.52
N ASP A 75 12.58 2.74 18.62
CA ASP A 75 12.05 2.59 19.99
C ASP A 75 11.08 3.70 20.39
N GLY A 76 10.60 4.48 19.44
CA GLY A 76 9.66 5.55 19.67
C GLY A 76 8.21 5.10 19.80
N ASP A 77 7.26 6.02 19.58
CA ASP A 77 5.83 5.76 19.66
C ASP A 77 5.34 4.90 18.48
N LEU A 78 5.41 3.58 18.63
CA LEU A 78 4.90 2.63 17.64
C LEU A 78 3.37 2.65 17.57
N ALA A 79 2.66 2.96 18.65
CA ALA A 79 1.21 2.90 18.70
C ALA A 79 0.54 3.92 17.75
N SER A 80 1.21 5.04 17.46
CA SER A 80 0.71 6.03 16.50
C SER A 80 0.67 5.50 15.06
N PHE A 81 1.39 4.42 14.75
CA PHE A 81 1.43 3.79 13.42
C PHE A 81 0.49 2.59 13.27
N ARG A 82 -0.32 2.25 14.29
CA ARG A 82 -1.32 1.19 14.16
C ARG A 82 -2.38 1.57 13.13
N ILE A 83 -2.89 0.59 12.41
CA ILE A 83 -3.74 0.82 11.23
C ILE A 83 -4.97 1.67 11.53
N LEU A 84 -5.62 1.49 12.68
CA LEU A 84 -6.78 2.31 13.06
C LEU A 84 -6.41 3.77 13.30
N ASN A 85 -5.20 4.07 13.79
CA ASN A 85 -4.74 5.45 13.89
C ASN A 85 -4.40 6.09 12.53
N ILE A 86 -3.93 5.29 11.57
CA ILE A 86 -3.76 5.75 10.18
C ILE A 86 -5.12 6.05 9.54
N VAL A 87 -6.16 5.27 9.86
CA VAL A 87 -7.54 5.59 9.46
C VAL A 87 -8.01 6.92 10.07
N GLU A 88 -7.68 7.19 11.34
CA GLU A 88 -7.98 8.49 11.98
C GLU A 88 -7.22 9.65 11.31
N ASP A 89 -5.99 9.43 10.81
CA ASP A 89 -5.29 10.44 10.01
C ASP A 89 -6.07 10.80 8.74
N ALA A 90 -6.63 9.79 8.05
CA ALA A 90 -7.45 10.02 6.85
C ALA A 90 -8.74 10.78 7.17
N ILE A 91 -9.42 10.42 8.25
CA ILE A 91 -10.64 11.10 8.72
C ILE A 91 -10.35 12.54 9.12
N ALA A 92 -9.28 12.75 9.89
CA ALA A 92 -8.85 14.08 10.32
C ALA A 92 -8.47 14.97 9.12
N LEU A 93 -7.80 14.40 8.10
CA LEU A 93 -7.50 15.13 6.87
C LEU A 93 -8.79 15.60 6.18
N LEU A 94 -9.74 14.71 5.97
CA LEU A 94 -11.02 15.04 5.35
C LEU A 94 -11.76 16.12 6.14
N ALA A 95 -11.80 16.01 7.47
CA ALA A 95 -12.43 16.99 8.35
C ALA A 95 -11.75 18.36 8.26
N ARG A 96 -10.41 18.45 8.21
CA ARG A 96 -9.66 19.70 8.03
C ARG A 96 -9.91 20.37 6.68
N LEU A 97 -10.27 19.56 5.67
CA LEU A 97 -10.61 20.05 4.34
C LEU A 97 -12.13 20.23 4.13
N GLU A 98 -12.91 20.13 5.20
CA GLU A 98 -14.38 20.23 5.20
C GLU A 98 -15.07 19.22 4.26
N VAL A 99 -14.41 18.08 4.03
CA VAL A 99 -14.93 16.96 3.24
C VAL A 99 -15.68 16.01 4.17
N ARG A 100 -17.00 15.95 4.02
CA ARG A 100 -17.85 15.09 4.87
C ARG A 100 -17.81 13.61 4.45
N GLN A 101 -17.71 13.36 3.14
CA GLN A 101 -17.74 12.02 2.58
C GLN A 101 -16.74 11.91 1.43
N ALA A 102 -16.12 10.73 1.30
CA ALA A 102 -15.17 10.43 0.23
C ALA A 102 -15.35 9.00 -0.29
N HIS A 103 -14.86 8.76 -1.51
CA HIS A 103 -14.52 7.46 -2.03
C HIS A 103 -13.06 7.20 -1.71
N VAL A 104 -12.71 6.05 -1.14
CA VAL A 104 -11.32 5.74 -0.78
C VAL A 104 -10.73 4.69 -1.71
N VAL A 105 -9.51 4.95 -2.17
CA VAL A 105 -8.72 4.04 -3.00
C VAL A 105 -7.39 3.80 -2.30
N GLY A 106 -7.02 2.56 -2.06
CA GLY A 106 -5.75 2.22 -1.41
C GLY A 106 -4.94 1.21 -2.21
N HIS A 107 -3.64 1.47 -2.35
CA HIS A 107 -2.69 0.59 -3.02
C HIS A 107 -1.67 0.02 -2.03
N ASP A 108 -1.27 -1.26 -2.19
CA ASP A 108 -0.32 -1.99 -1.34
C ASP A 108 -0.72 -1.86 0.14
N PHE A 109 0.10 -1.26 1.03
CA PHE A 109 -0.27 -1.01 2.43
C PHE A 109 -1.41 0.00 2.59
N GLY A 110 -1.65 0.87 1.60
CA GLY A 110 -2.84 1.74 1.56
C GLY A 110 -4.15 0.97 1.37
N SER A 111 -4.10 -0.24 0.79
CA SER A 111 -5.29 -1.09 0.59
C SER A 111 -5.91 -1.54 1.93
N PRO A 112 -5.20 -2.16 2.89
CA PRO A 112 -5.79 -2.44 4.20
C PRO A 112 -6.20 -1.18 4.96
N VAL A 113 -5.52 -0.04 4.82
CA VAL A 113 -5.99 1.22 5.43
C VAL A 113 -7.35 1.62 4.85
N ALA A 114 -7.50 1.59 3.53
CA ALA A 114 -8.77 1.87 2.85
C ALA A 114 -9.87 0.87 3.26
N ALA A 115 -9.52 -0.41 3.41
CA ALA A 115 -10.44 -1.44 3.87
C ALA A 115 -10.96 -1.17 5.29
N TYR A 116 -10.06 -0.89 6.25
CA TYR A 116 -10.46 -0.56 7.61
C TYR A 116 -11.19 0.78 7.70
N ALA A 117 -10.87 1.75 6.87
CA ALA A 117 -11.60 3.01 6.76
C ALA A 117 -13.07 2.77 6.34
N ALA A 118 -13.28 2.00 5.28
CA ALA A 118 -14.62 1.66 4.80
C ALA A 118 -15.40 0.77 5.80
N LEU A 119 -14.71 -0.17 6.47
CA LEU A 119 -15.31 -1.08 7.45
C LEU A 119 -15.74 -0.37 8.71
N THR A 120 -14.93 0.58 9.21
CA THR A 120 -15.19 1.24 10.51
C THR A 120 -16.00 2.52 10.38
N ARG A 121 -15.90 3.21 9.23
CA ARG A 121 -16.54 4.51 8.97
C ARG A 121 -17.25 4.57 7.62
N PRO A 122 -18.25 3.68 7.37
CA PRO A 122 -19.07 3.70 6.14
C PRO A 122 -19.92 4.99 6.00
N ASP A 123 -20.10 5.74 7.08
CA ASP A 123 -20.69 7.07 7.08
C ASP A 123 -19.82 8.12 6.37
N VAL A 124 -18.50 7.98 6.44
CA VAL A 124 -17.51 8.84 5.80
C VAL A 124 -17.07 8.29 4.45
N PHE A 125 -16.73 6.99 4.39
CA PHE A 125 -16.21 6.36 3.18
C PHE A 125 -17.33 5.60 2.44
N ARG A 126 -17.83 6.21 1.37
CA ARG A 126 -19.02 5.77 0.63
C ARG A 126 -18.76 4.64 -0.37
N SER A 127 -17.52 4.39 -0.70
CA SER A 127 -17.06 3.24 -1.48
C SER A 127 -15.57 3.02 -1.25
N VAL A 128 -15.09 1.83 -1.59
CA VAL A 128 -13.68 1.48 -1.48
C VAL A 128 -13.17 0.78 -2.74
N VAL A 129 -11.95 1.14 -3.16
CA VAL A 129 -11.19 0.38 -4.14
C VAL A 129 -9.91 -0.11 -3.48
N LEU A 130 -9.73 -1.42 -3.46
CA LEU A 130 -8.56 -2.10 -2.92
C LEU A 130 -7.63 -2.46 -4.08
N MET A 131 -6.35 -2.12 -3.98
CA MET A 131 -5.40 -2.37 -5.06
C MET A 131 -4.20 -3.19 -4.58
N SER A 132 -3.85 -4.20 -5.34
CA SER A 132 -2.69 -5.10 -5.16
C SER A 132 -2.72 -5.97 -3.90
N ALA A 133 -3.29 -5.51 -2.79
CA ALA A 133 -3.42 -6.27 -1.55
C ALA A 133 -4.91 -6.54 -1.25
N PRO A 134 -5.41 -7.77 -1.43
CA PRO A 134 -6.77 -8.13 -1.07
C PRO A 134 -6.98 -8.08 0.44
N PHE A 135 -8.23 -7.84 0.87
CA PHE A 135 -8.63 -7.79 2.26
C PHE A 135 -9.62 -8.90 2.56
N GLY A 136 -9.17 -9.98 3.19
CA GLY A 136 -10.00 -11.13 3.55
C GLY A 136 -10.82 -10.96 4.84
N GLY A 137 -10.96 -9.74 5.33
CA GLY A 137 -11.62 -9.41 6.61
C GLY A 137 -10.64 -9.19 7.76
N PRO A 138 -11.11 -8.65 8.91
CA PRO A 138 -10.31 -8.53 10.12
C PRO A 138 -9.80 -9.89 10.61
N PRO A 139 -8.61 -9.96 11.24
CA PRO A 139 -8.07 -11.20 11.74
C PRO A 139 -8.95 -11.82 12.83
N SER A 140 -9.09 -13.14 12.82
CA SER A 140 -9.80 -13.91 13.86
C SER A 140 -8.86 -14.60 14.85
N ALA A 141 -7.54 -14.55 14.59
CA ALA A 141 -6.50 -15.13 15.45
C ALA A 141 -5.21 -14.33 15.36
N LEU A 142 -4.37 -14.44 16.38
CA LEU A 142 -3.03 -13.86 16.37
C LEU A 142 -2.13 -14.56 15.35
N PRO A 143 -1.15 -13.86 14.76
CA PRO A 143 -0.17 -14.46 13.88
C PRO A 143 0.62 -15.55 14.62
N SER A 144 0.73 -16.74 14.00
CA SER A 144 1.57 -17.80 14.57
C SER A 144 3.06 -17.54 14.29
N ALA A 145 3.87 -17.55 15.33
CA ALA A 145 5.33 -17.49 15.21
C ALA A 145 5.95 -18.75 14.56
N ASP A 146 5.18 -19.84 14.44
CA ASP A 146 5.69 -21.10 13.93
C ASP A 146 6.09 -21.06 12.47
N ILE A 147 5.39 -20.27 11.65
CA ILE A 147 5.70 -20.10 10.22
C ILE A 147 7.11 -19.56 10.00
N HIS A 148 7.56 -18.62 10.84
CA HIS A 148 8.89 -17.99 10.73
C HIS A 148 10.00 -18.99 11.12
N ARG A 149 9.76 -19.82 12.14
CA ARG A 149 10.67 -20.92 12.51
C ARG A 149 10.80 -21.92 11.38
N GLN A 150 9.69 -22.30 10.77
CA GLN A 150 9.67 -23.22 9.64
C GLN A 150 10.39 -22.66 8.42
N LEU A 151 10.15 -21.39 8.08
CA LEU A 151 10.88 -20.68 7.01
C LEU A 151 12.38 -20.60 7.30
N ALA A 152 12.77 -20.31 8.55
CA ALA A 152 14.17 -20.28 8.96
C ALA A 152 14.84 -21.65 8.80
N GLY A 153 14.11 -22.75 9.04
CA GLY A 153 14.56 -24.12 8.77
C GLY A 153 14.82 -24.42 7.28
N LEU A 154 14.17 -23.67 6.39
CA LEU A 154 14.39 -23.70 4.93
C LEU A 154 15.44 -22.68 4.46
N GLY A 155 16.15 -22.00 5.37
CA GLY A 155 17.08 -20.92 5.03
C GLY A 155 16.39 -19.64 4.52
N ARG A 156 15.12 -19.42 4.88
CA ARG A 156 14.30 -18.32 4.37
C ARG A 156 13.74 -17.46 5.50
N LYS A 157 13.32 -16.23 5.18
CA LYS A 157 12.58 -15.32 6.08
C LYS A 157 11.53 -14.54 5.30
N HIS A 158 10.40 -14.29 5.93
CA HIS A 158 9.33 -13.47 5.34
C HIS A 158 9.69 -11.99 5.43
N TYR A 159 9.45 -11.21 4.37
CA TYR A 159 9.84 -9.80 4.27
C TYR A 159 9.23 -8.91 5.36
N GLN A 160 7.99 -9.15 5.78
CA GLN A 160 7.34 -8.36 6.84
C GLN A 160 8.07 -8.49 8.20
N TRP A 161 8.64 -9.66 8.49
CA TRP A 161 9.49 -9.86 9.67
C TRP A 161 10.83 -9.15 9.53
N TYR A 162 11.43 -9.21 8.35
CA TYR A 162 12.63 -8.44 8.08
C TYR A 162 12.36 -6.94 8.23
N TYR A 163 11.27 -6.41 7.66
CA TYR A 163 10.89 -5.01 7.79
C TYR A 163 10.53 -4.60 9.23
N SER A 164 10.24 -5.56 10.09
CA SER A 164 10.01 -5.32 11.52
C SER A 164 11.29 -5.33 12.37
N MET A 165 12.45 -5.66 11.77
CA MET A 165 13.75 -5.65 12.45
C MET A 165 14.33 -4.23 12.52
N ARG A 166 15.17 -4.01 13.53
CA ARG A 166 15.81 -2.71 13.77
C ARG A 166 16.74 -2.29 12.61
N GLU A 167 17.40 -3.25 12.01
CA GLU A 167 18.41 -3.04 10.98
C GLU A 167 17.82 -2.66 9.61
N ALA A 168 16.53 -2.91 9.39
CA ALA A 168 15.91 -2.83 8.06
C ALA A 168 15.98 -1.42 7.44
N ASP A 169 15.81 -0.37 8.25
CA ASP A 169 15.95 1.02 7.75
C ASP A 169 17.38 1.29 7.28
N ALA A 170 18.37 1.02 8.14
CA ALA A 170 19.79 1.24 7.84
C ALA A 170 20.24 0.39 6.65
N ASP A 171 19.84 -0.88 6.58
CA ASP A 171 20.13 -1.78 5.47
C ASP A 171 19.70 -1.23 4.10
N MET A 172 18.55 -0.54 4.05
CA MET A 172 18.04 0.04 2.80
C MET A 172 18.59 1.45 2.56
N ARG A 173 18.67 2.28 3.60
CA ARG A 173 19.12 3.68 3.50
C ARG A 173 20.62 3.80 3.21
N GLU A 174 21.41 2.94 3.85
CA GLU A 174 22.88 2.95 3.77
C GLU A 174 23.43 1.86 2.83
N CYS A 175 22.55 1.29 1.98
CA CYS A 175 22.94 0.21 1.09
C CYS A 175 24.03 0.64 0.10
N ARG A 176 24.95 -0.29 -0.23
CA ARG A 176 26.13 -0.02 -1.07
C ARG A 176 25.78 0.57 -2.42
N GLN A 177 24.68 0.17 -3.05
CA GLN A 177 24.23 0.65 -4.35
C GLN A 177 23.58 2.05 -4.30
N GLY A 178 23.31 2.58 -3.10
CA GLY A 178 22.56 3.81 -2.88
C GLY A 178 21.05 3.67 -3.11
N ILE A 179 20.28 4.59 -2.51
CA ILE A 179 18.80 4.51 -2.45
C ILE A 179 18.18 4.50 -3.86
N HIS A 180 18.66 5.32 -4.79
CA HIS A 180 18.13 5.37 -6.16
C HIS A 180 18.23 3.99 -6.84
N ALA A 181 19.43 3.38 -6.84
CA ALA A 181 19.62 2.06 -7.44
C ALA A 181 18.90 0.95 -6.70
N PHE A 182 18.81 1.04 -5.36
CA PHE A 182 17.98 0.14 -4.56
C PHE A 182 16.52 0.19 -4.99
N LEU A 183 15.93 1.38 -5.04
CA LEU A 183 14.54 1.57 -5.45
C LEU A 183 14.32 1.15 -6.91
N ARG A 184 15.25 1.45 -7.83
CA ARG A 184 15.16 1.01 -9.23
C ARG A 184 15.02 -0.51 -9.33
N ALA A 185 15.89 -1.25 -8.64
CA ALA A 185 15.85 -2.71 -8.61
C ALA A 185 14.58 -3.24 -7.93
N TYR A 186 14.17 -2.63 -6.82
CA TYR A 186 12.97 -3.01 -6.07
C TYR A 186 11.68 -2.83 -6.90
N TYR A 187 11.52 -1.66 -7.54
CA TYR A 187 10.38 -1.37 -8.39
C TYR A 187 10.33 -2.31 -9.60
N HIS A 188 11.48 -2.52 -10.26
CA HIS A 188 11.56 -3.45 -11.39
C HIS A 188 11.19 -4.88 -10.99
N TYR A 189 11.76 -5.39 -9.89
CA TYR A 189 11.57 -6.76 -9.44
C TYR A 189 10.10 -7.10 -9.16
N LYS A 190 9.29 -6.14 -8.72
CA LYS A 190 7.86 -6.29 -8.45
C LYS A 190 6.96 -5.91 -9.64
N SER A 191 7.50 -5.38 -10.72
CA SER A 191 6.73 -4.98 -11.91
C SER A 191 6.48 -6.14 -12.88
N ALA A 192 5.63 -5.90 -13.90
CA ALA A 192 5.44 -6.84 -15.01
C ALA A 192 6.65 -6.93 -15.96
N ASP A 193 7.58 -5.97 -15.88
CA ASP A 193 8.82 -6.00 -16.68
C ASP A 193 9.74 -7.14 -16.24
N TRP A 194 9.70 -7.53 -14.97
CA TRP A 194 10.41 -8.71 -14.49
C TRP A 194 9.65 -9.99 -14.89
N LYS A 195 10.19 -10.73 -15.84
CA LYS A 195 9.52 -11.89 -16.46
C LYS A 195 9.29 -13.10 -15.55
N GLY A 196 9.88 -13.10 -14.35
CA GLY A 196 9.64 -14.10 -13.30
C GLY A 196 8.31 -13.89 -12.55
N ASN A 197 7.66 -12.73 -12.67
CA ASN A 197 6.37 -12.47 -12.04
C ASN A 197 5.24 -13.20 -12.78
N ARG A 198 4.98 -14.44 -12.36
CA ARG A 198 3.90 -15.32 -12.85
C ARG A 198 3.11 -15.84 -11.66
N PRO A 199 2.29 -15.00 -11.03
CA PRO A 199 1.60 -15.34 -9.80
C PRO A 199 0.53 -16.41 -10.01
N TYR A 200 0.33 -17.20 -8.97
CA TYR A 200 -0.73 -18.21 -8.88
C TYR A 200 -1.14 -18.39 -7.41
N PRO A 201 -2.35 -18.86 -7.13
CA PRO A 201 -2.81 -19.09 -5.76
C PRO A 201 -1.95 -20.10 -5.03
N LEU A 202 -1.46 -19.74 -3.85
CA LEU A 202 -0.80 -20.66 -2.94
C LEU A 202 -1.85 -21.55 -2.25
N ARG A 203 -1.49 -22.81 -1.97
CA ARG A 203 -2.42 -23.80 -1.43
C ARG A 203 -2.72 -23.63 0.06
N SER A 204 -1.76 -23.11 0.82
CA SER A 204 -1.88 -22.97 2.28
C SER A 204 -0.85 -21.99 2.83
N TRP A 205 -1.10 -21.52 4.06
CA TRP A 205 -0.16 -20.74 4.85
C TRP A 205 0.87 -21.69 5.50
N SER A 206 1.74 -22.27 4.69
CA SER A 206 2.83 -23.16 5.13
C SER A 206 4.17 -22.68 4.58
N ALA A 207 5.28 -23.00 5.28
CA ALA A 207 6.61 -22.56 4.85
C ALA A 207 6.96 -23.07 3.44
N ALA A 208 6.57 -24.30 3.10
CA ALA A 208 6.81 -24.88 1.78
C ALA A 208 6.05 -24.15 0.66
N GLU A 209 4.83 -23.70 0.90
CA GLU A 209 4.06 -22.91 -0.06
C GLU A 209 4.59 -21.47 -0.13
N LEU A 210 4.83 -20.83 1.01
CA LEU A 210 5.37 -19.46 1.06
C LEU A 210 6.75 -19.33 0.42
N ALA A 211 7.59 -20.37 0.52
CA ALA A 211 8.92 -20.39 -0.11
C ALA A 211 8.88 -20.37 -1.65
N LYS A 212 7.69 -20.52 -2.28
CA LYS A 212 7.50 -20.38 -3.73
C LYS A 212 7.35 -18.91 -4.15
N LEU A 213 7.06 -18.02 -3.21
CA LEU A 213 7.00 -16.58 -3.49
C LEU A 213 8.37 -16.05 -3.91
N PRO A 214 8.41 -15.01 -4.77
CA PRO A 214 9.67 -14.34 -5.11
C PRO A 214 10.43 -13.88 -3.88
N ALA A 215 11.75 -13.72 -4.04
CA ALA A 215 12.62 -13.36 -2.91
C ALA A 215 12.30 -11.99 -2.30
N TYR A 216 11.63 -11.09 -3.01
CA TYR A 216 11.15 -9.84 -2.41
C TYR A 216 9.98 -10.02 -1.41
N TYR A 217 9.35 -11.21 -1.32
CA TYR A 217 8.40 -11.58 -0.29
C TYR A 217 8.97 -12.60 0.70
N VAL A 218 9.67 -13.63 0.20
CA VAL A 218 10.29 -14.66 1.05
C VAL A 218 11.78 -14.73 0.74
N MET A 219 12.52 -13.93 1.48
CA MET A 219 13.95 -13.65 1.30
C MET A 219 14.83 -14.84 1.73
N ASP A 220 16.04 -14.91 1.20
CA ASP A 220 17.10 -15.73 1.81
C ASP A 220 17.39 -15.19 3.22
N ARG A 221 17.61 -16.10 4.17
CA ARG A 221 17.71 -15.76 5.59
C ARG A 221 18.88 -14.82 5.92
N ASP A 222 19.98 -14.96 5.21
CA ASP A 222 21.23 -14.22 5.41
C ASP A 222 21.33 -12.93 4.61
N ARG A 223 20.32 -12.59 3.77
CA ARG A 223 20.30 -11.39 2.95
C ARG A 223 19.36 -10.34 3.51
N ASN A 224 19.71 -9.07 3.35
CA ASN A 224 18.78 -7.96 3.52
C ASN A 224 18.06 -7.63 2.19
N MET A 225 17.09 -6.72 2.21
CA MET A 225 16.30 -6.41 1.01
C MET A 225 17.17 -5.77 -0.08
N ALA A 226 18.11 -4.89 0.26
CA ALA A 226 18.97 -4.24 -0.70
C ALA A 226 19.85 -5.24 -1.46
N VAL A 227 20.41 -6.23 -0.76
CA VAL A 227 21.16 -7.34 -1.35
C VAL A 227 20.26 -8.26 -2.17
N THR A 228 19.04 -8.49 -1.70
CA THR A 228 18.05 -9.35 -2.38
C THR A 228 17.66 -8.82 -3.75
N VAL A 229 17.43 -7.50 -3.87
CA VAL A 229 16.94 -6.91 -5.12
C VAL A 229 18.05 -6.49 -6.07
N ALA A 230 19.29 -6.32 -5.58
CA ALA A 230 20.40 -5.81 -6.40
C ALA A 230 20.66 -6.61 -7.70
N PRO A 231 20.55 -7.96 -7.74
CA PRO A 231 20.71 -8.73 -8.96
C PRO A 231 19.64 -8.46 -10.02
N GLU A 232 18.48 -7.94 -9.60
CA GLU A 232 17.31 -7.69 -10.46
C GLU A 232 17.30 -6.26 -11.04
N MET A 233 18.44 -5.59 -11.06
CA MET A 233 18.59 -4.27 -11.65
C MET A 233 18.28 -4.34 -13.16
N PRO A 234 17.32 -3.54 -13.66
CA PRO A 234 17.03 -3.51 -15.08
C PRO A 234 18.16 -2.83 -15.89
N GLN A 235 18.32 -3.24 -17.14
CA GLN A 235 19.31 -2.62 -18.04
C GLN A 235 18.94 -1.18 -18.43
N ARG A 236 17.67 -0.84 -18.40
CA ARG A 236 17.10 0.49 -18.73
C ARG A 236 15.96 0.83 -17.80
N ALA A 237 15.76 2.12 -17.56
CA ALA A 237 14.57 2.60 -16.87
C ALA A 237 13.30 2.23 -17.65
N ALA A 238 12.26 1.82 -16.93
CA ALA A 238 10.98 1.53 -17.53
C ALA A 238 10.27 2.85 -17.94
N PRO A 239 9.51 2.88 -19.06
CA PRO A 239 8.79 4.08 -19.49
C PRO A 239 7.76 4.58 -18.46
N TRP A 240 7.25 3.69 -17.62
CA TRP A 240 6.28 4.01 -16.57
C TRP A 240 6.92 4.62 -15.32
N LEU A 241 8.28 4.53 -15.15
CA LEU A 241 9.04 5.11 -14.06
C LEU A 241 10.41 5.56 -14.57
N THR A 242 10.50 6.79 -15.07
CA THR A 242 11.77 7.38 -15.57
C THR A 242 12.76 7.61 -14.41
N ASP A 243 14.00 7.97 -14.72
CA ASP A 243 14.99 8.29 -13.69
C ASP A 243 14.58 9.55 -12.91
N GLU A 244 14.05 10.57 -13.58
CA GLU A 244 13.57 11.80 -12.94
C GLU A 244 12.35 11.53 -12.04
N GLU A 245 11.46 10.62 -12.42
CA GLU A 245 10.35 10.19 -11.59
C GLU A 245 10.82 9.39 -10.36
N LEU A 246 11.84 8.55 -10.52
CA LEU A 246 12.43 7.79 -9.43
C LEU A 246 13.20 8.66 -8.45
N ASP A 247 13.85 9.73 -8.93
CA ASP A 247 14.53 10.70 -8.07
C ASP A 247 13.61 11.32 -7.03
N VAL A 248 12.32 11.53 -7.36
CA VAL A 248 11.32 12.02 -6.38
C VAL A 248 11.21 11.08 -5.17
N TYR A 249 11.19 9.77 -5.40
CA TYR A 249 11.16 8.78 -4.31
C TYR A 249 12.51 8.70 -3.61
N ALA A 250 13.59 8.63 -4.37
CA ALA A 250 14.94 8.51 -3.81
C ALA A 250 15.28 9.69 -2.90
N ASP A 251 14.96 10.91 -3.32
CA ASP A 251 15.22 12.12 -2.53
C ASP A 251 14.33 12.19 -1.27
N ALA A 252 13.07 11.77 -1.36
CA ALA A 252 12.21 11.66 -0.20
C ALA A 252 12.78 10.68 0.83
N PHE A 253 13.14 9.46 0.41
CA PHE A 253 13.69 8.45 1.32
C PHE A 253 15.11 8.74 1.80
N LYS A 254 15.91 9.52 1.07
CA LYS A 254 17.17 10.08 1.60
C LYS A 254 16.91 10.99 2.80
N GLY A 255 15.83 11.79 2.74
CA GLY A 255 15.47 12.72 3.80
C GLY A 255 14.83 12.04 5.02
N THR A 256 13.89 11.13 4.81
CA THR A 256 13.09 10.50 5.89
C THR A 256 13.61 9.16 6.36
N GLY A 257 14.45 8.47 5.58
CA GLY A 257 14.66 7.03 5.75
C GLY A 257 13.39 6.23 5.43
N PHE A 258 13.42 4.95 5.76
CA PHE A 258 12.31 4.02 5.57
C PHE A 258 11.56 3.73 6.89
N GLN A 259 12.14 4.14 8.06
CA GLN A 259 11.65 3.74 9.37
C GLN A 259 10.16 4.05 9.59
N GLY A 260 9.67 5.19 9.13
CA GLY A 260 8.25 5.55 9.24
C GLY A 260 7.32 4.53 8.58
N GLY A 261 7.64 4.11 7.34
CA GLY A 261 6.90 3.05 6.65
C GLY A 261 7.09 1.67 7.30
N LEU A 262 8.28 1.38 7.83
CA LEU A 262 8.58 0.12 8.53
C LEU A 262 7.79 -0.03 9.83
N GLN A 263 7.44 1.07 10.51
CA GLN A 263 6.58 1.02 11.71
C GLN A 263 5.22 0.37 11.43
N TRP A 264 4.68 0.54 10.22
CA TRP A 264 3.42 -0.10 9.84
C TRP A 264 3.53 -1.63 9.81
N TYR A 265 4.66 -2.17 9.29
CA TYR A 265 4.94 -3.62 9.33
C TYR A 265 5.11 -4.12 10.76
N ARG A 266 5.77 -3.34 11.63
CA ARG A 266 5.92 -3.67 13.05
C ARG A 266 4.57 -3.75 13.76
N CYS A 267 3.65 -2.84 13.46
CA CYS A 267 2.28 -2.92 13.96
C CYS A 267 1.56 -4.15 13.39
N GLY A 268 1.72 -4.46 12.10
CA GLY A 268 1.09 -5.62 11.45
C GLY A 268 1.60 -6.97 11.95
N THR A 269 2.84 -7.05 12.45
CA THR A 269 3.43 -8.26 13.03
C THR A 269 3.35 -8.28 14.56
N GLY A 270 3.03 -7.16 15.21
CA GLY A 270 2.95 -7.01 16.66
C GLY A 270 1.65 -7.59 17.24
N PRO A 271 1.70 -8.57 18.16
CA PRO A 271 0.50 -9.23 18.67
C PRO A 271 -0.52 -8.28 19.30
N ALA A 272 -0.07 -7.24 20.00
CA ALA A 272 -0.95 -6.27 20.67
C ALA A 272 -1.82 -5.48 19.67
N PHE A 273 -1.24 -5.06 18.55
CA PHE A 273 -1.96 -4.30 17.53
C PHE A 273 -2.87 -5.18 16.67
N VAL A 274 -2.47 -6.44 16.44
CA VAL A 274 -3.34 -7.43 15.78
C VAL A 274 -4.54 -7.77 16.68
N ALA A 275 -4.35 -7.86 18.00
CA ALA A 275 -5.45 -8.09 18.95
C ALA A 275 -6.51 -6.98 18.91
N GLU A 276 -6.10 -5.71 18.70
CA GLU A 276 -7.03 -4.59 18.49
C GLU A 276 -7.92 -4.84 17.26
N LEU A 277 -7.36 -5.32 16.16
CA LEU A 277 -8.10 -5.62 14.94
C LEU A 277 -9.01 -6.85 15.09
N MET A 278 -8.66 -7.80 15.95
CA MET A 278 -9.51 -8.96 16.25
C MET A 278 -10.85 -8.57 16.90
N ALA A 279 -10.93 -7.40 17.57
CA ALA A 279 -12.20 -6.88 18.07
C ALA A 279 -13.21 -6.56 16.94
N LEU A 280 -12.74 -6.47 15.70
CA LEU A 280 -13.56 -6.26 14.51
C LEU A 280 -13.86 -7.57 13.77
N ALA A 281 -13.44 -8.74 14.28
CA ALA A 281 -13.62 -10.02 13.63
C ALA A 281 -15.09 -10.27 13.26
N GLY A 282 -15.32 -10.77 12.05
CA GLY A 282 -16.67 -11.01 11.52
C GLY A 282 -17.38 -9.79 10.95
N ARG A 283 -16.84 -8.57 11.11
CA ARG A 283 -17.37 -7.38 10.41
C ARG A 283 -17.00 -7.39 8.93
N THR A 284 -17.90 -6.85 8.11
CA THR A 284 -17.80 -6.78 6.64
C THR A 284 -17.73 -5.35 6.14
N ILE A 285 -17.22 -5.17 4.94
CA ILE A 285 -17.29 -3.92 4.19
C ILE A 285 -18.60 -3.97 3.37
N ASP A 286 -19.58 -3.14 3.73
CA ASP A 286 -20.91 -3.15 3.13
C ASP A 286 -21.13 -2.02 2.11
N VAL A 287 -20.14 -1.14 1.94
CA VAL A 287 -20.16 -0.13 0.89
C VAL A 287 -19.72 -0.72 -0.45
N PRO A 288 -20.14 -0.14 -1.60
CA PRO A 288 -19.66 -0.57 -2.92
C PRO A 288 -18.14 -0.70 -2.95
N SER A 289 -17.68 -1.88 -3.33
CA SER A 289 -16.26 -2.26 -3.30
C SER A 289 -15.78 -2.72 -4.67
N MET A 290 -14.52 -2.46 -4.99
CA MET A 290 -13.87 -2.96 -6.19
C MET A 290 -12.43 -3.36 -5.87
N PHE A 291 -11.89 -4.34 -6.59
CA PHE A 291 -10.49 -4.73 -6.50
C PHE A 291 -9.79 -4.54 -7.87
N ILE A 292 -8.58 -3.99 -7.83
CA ILE A 292 -7.72 -3.84 -9.02
C ILE A 292 -6.30 -4.31 -8.65
N ALA A 293 -5.69 -5.15 -9.47
CA ALA A 293 -4.27 -5.51 -9.37
C ALA A 293 -3.68 -5.78 -10.75
N GLY A 294 -2.38 -5.74 -10.87
CA GLY A 294 -1.71 -6.23 -12.08
C GLY A 294 -1.79 -7.75 -12.17
N ALA A 295 -1.95 -8.28 -13.38
CA ALA A 295 -1.99 -9.74 -13.60
C ALA A 295 -0.66 -10.42 -13.22
N ALA A 296 0.46 -9.67 -13.18
CA ALA A 296 1.77 -10.14 -12.77
C ALA A 296 2.09 -9.82 -11.28
N ASP A 297 1.11 -9.45 -10.46
CA ASP A 297 1.32 -9.08 -9.05
C ASP A 297 1.13 -10.26 -8.10
N TRP A 298 2.21 -10.74 -7.48
CA TRP A 298 2.16 -11.72 -6.41
C TRP A 298 1.48 -11.22 -5.13
N GLY A 299 1.26 -9.91 -4.99
CA GLY A 299 0.51 -9.31 -3.88
C GLY A 299 -0.87 -9.90 -3.72
N ILE A 300 -1.50 -10.31 -4.81
CA ILE A 300 -2.83 -10.94 -4.84
C ILE A 300 -2.86 -12.25 -4.03
N TYR A 301 -1.78 -13.05 -4.12
CA TYR A 301 -1.72 -14.42 -3.60
C TYR A 301 -0.72 -14.61 -2.45
N GLN A 302 -0.11 -13.52 -1.94
CA GLN A 302 0.85 -13.63 -0.83
C GLN A 302 0.24 -14.18 0.46
N LYS A 303 -1.08 -14.08 0.61
CA LYS A 303 -1.85 -14.67 1.70
C LYS A 303 -2.92 -15.61 1.13
N PRO A 304 -2.73 -16.93 1.24
CA PRO A 304 -3.62 -17.92 0.66
C PRO A 304 -5.10 -17.73 1.06
N GLY A 305 -5.98 -17.71 0.07
CA GLY A 305 -7.42 -17.58 0.25
C GLY A 305 -7.93 -16.18 0.59
N GLU A 306 -7.08 -15.16 0.76
CA GLU A 306 -7.55 -13.80 1.04
C GLU A 306 -8.28 -13.17 -0.15
N PHE A 307 -7.80 -13.41 -1.37
CA PHE A 307 -8.44 -12.89 -2.58
C PHE A 307 -9.87 -13.43 -2.76
N GLU A 308 -10.06 -14.72 -2.50
CA GLU A 308 -11.36 -15.37 -2.56
C GLU A 308 -12.28 -14.92 -1.42
N ARG A 309 -11.76 -14.83 -0.19
CA ARG A 309 -12.54 -14.34 0.96
C ARG A 309 -12.96 -12.88 0.81
N MET A 310 -12.10 -12.03 0.22
CA MET A 310 -12.47 -10.65 -0.07
C MET A 310 -13.76 -10.57 -0.90
N GLN A 311 -13.85 -11.40 -1.95
CA GLN A 311 -14.97 -11.39 -2.89
C GLN A 311 -16.23 -12.04 -2.34
N SER A 312 -16.09 -13.10 -1.54
CA SER A 312 -17.20 -13.93 -1.10
C SER A 312 -17.69 -13.65 0.31
N GLN A 313 -16.91 -12.97 1.15
CA GLN A 313 -17.19 -12.81 2.58
C GLN A 313 -16.92 -11.38 3.10
N ALA A 314 -15.73 -10.82 2.83
CA ALA A 314 -15.30 -9.59 3.47
C ALA A 314 -15.95 -8.32 2.87
N CYS A 315 -16.26 -8.33 1.56
CA CYS A 315 -16.95 -7.23 0.87
C CYS A 315 -18.32 -7.71 0.39
N THR A 316 -19.40 -7.26 1.04
CA THR A 316 -20.77 -7.73 0.73
C THR A 316 -21.34 -7.10 -0.55
N ASP A 317 -20.78 -5.98 -1.01
CA ASP A 317 -21.17 -5.29 -2.25
C ASP A 317 -19.96 -5.17 -3.20
N MET A 318 -19.37 -6.31 -3.59
CA MET A 318 -18.25 -6.36 -4.53
C MET A 318 -18.75 -6.15 -5.98
N ARG A 319 -18.36 -5.03 -6.58
CA ARG A 319 -18.79 -4.60 -7.92
C ARG A 319 -17.84 -5.05 -9.05
N GLY A 320 -16.69 -5.56 -8.72
CA GLY A 320 -15.73 -6.10 -9.69
C GLY A 320 -14.37 -6.40 -9.11
N CYS A 321 -13.69 -7.38 -9.73
CA CYS A 321 -12.30 -7.73 -9.47
C CYS A 321 -11.58 -7.75 -10.82
N HIS A 322 -10.59 -6.89 -10.97
CA HIS A 322 -9.90 -6.66 -12.24
C HIS A 322 -8.41 -6.96 -12.12
N LEU A 323 -7.93 -7.93 -12.88
CA LEU A 323 -6.51 -8.22 -13.05
C LEU A 323 -6.08 -7.60 -14.37
N VAL A 324 -5.19 -6.61 -14.29
CA VAL A 324 -4.77 -5.78 -15.43
C VAL A 324 -3.57 -6.41 -16.10
N GLU A 325 -3.76 -6.83 -17.34
CA GLU A 325 -2.66 -7.36 -18.16
C GLU A 325 -1.59 -6.29 -18.42
N GLY A 326 -0.33 -6.70 -18.47
CA GLY A 326 0.80 -5.80 -18.66
C GLY A 326 1.28 -5.08 -17.41
N ALA A 327 0.57 -5.23 -16.28
CA ALA A 327 0.96 -4.64 -15.01
C ALA A 327 1.35 -5.69 -13.96
N GLY A 328 2.32 -5.33 -13.12
CA GLY A 328 2.68 -6.00 -11.88
C GLY A 328 2.14 -5.26 -10.68
N HIS A 329 2.98 -5.13 -9.65
CA HIS A 329 2.58 -4.54 -8.38
C HIS A 329 2.19 -3.06 -8.47
N TRP A 330 2.84 -2.28 -9.34
CA TRP A 330 2.64 -0.83 -9.44
C TRP A 330 1.57 -0.46 -10.45
N VAL A 331 0.43 -1.16 -10.41
CA VAL A 331 -0.60 -1.16 -11.46
C VAL A 331 -1.07 0.24 -11.87
N GLN A 332 -1.19 1.19 -10.92
CA GLN A 332 -1.58 2.58 -11.19
C GLN A 332 -0.49 3.39 -11.89
N GLN A 333 0.74 2.89 -11.90
CA GLN A 333 1.88 3.52 -12.57
C GLN A 333 2.23 2.81 -13.88
N GLU A 334 2.13 1.47 -13.91
CA GLU A 334 2.43 0.62 -15.07
C GLU A 334 1.36 0.73 -16.15
N GLU A 335 0.06 0.67 -15.76
CA GLU A 335 -1.10 0.70 -16.68
C GLU A 335 -2.12 1.78 -16.26
N PRO A 336 -1.73 3.06 -16.20
CA PRO A 336 -2.56 4.13 -15.66
C PRO A 336 -3.86 4.36 -16.44
N GLU A 337 -3.86 4.16 -17.77
CA GLU A 337 -5.05 4.37 -18.60
C GLU A 337 -6.14 3.36 -18.26
N THR A 338 -5.77 2.10 -18.09
CA THR A 338 -6.69 1.04 -17.67
C THR A 338 -7.23 1.28 -16.27
N VAL A 339 -6.34 1.64 -15.32
CA VAL A 339 -6.75 1.97 -13.94
C VAL A 339 -7.69 3.17 -13.92
N ASN A 340 -7.38 4.24 -14.65
CA ASN A 340 -8.23 5.43 -14.75
C ASN A 340 -9.63 5.09 -15.27
N ARG A 341 -9.73 4.30 -16.32
CA ARG A 341 -11.01 3.85 -16.87
C ARG A 341 -11.82 3.06 -15.84
N LEU A 342 -11.20 2.07 -15.19
CA LEU A 342 -11.86 1.24 -14.17
C LEU A 342 -12.37 2.09 -12.99
N LEU A 343 -11.54 3.01 -12.48
CA LEU A 343 -11.91 3.90 -11.39
C LEU A 343 -13.08 4.82 -11.79
N LEU A 344 -13.02 5.43 -12.96
CA LEU A 344 -14.06 6.33 -13.45
C LEU A 344 -15.39 5.59 -13.68
N ASP A 345 -15.35 4.40 -14.27
CA ASP A 345 -16.54 3.58 -14.51
C ASP A 345 -17.20 3.16 -13.19
N PHE A 346 -16.39 2.78 -12.18
CA PHE A 346 -16.88 2.43 -10.85
C PHE A 346 -17.51 3.64 -10.15
N LEU A 347 -16.80 4.75 -10.07
CA LEU A 347 -17.25 5.95 -9.37
C LEU A 347 -18.52 6.56 -9.99
N ARG A 348 -18.62 6.58 -11.32
CA ARG A 348 -19.82 7.08 -12.01
C ARG A 348 -21.06 6.24 -11.71
N LYS A 349 -20.91 4.90 -11.64
CA LYS A 349 -22.02 4.00 -11.29
C LYS A 349 -22.51 4.17 -9.86
N ILE A 350 -21.67 4.66 -8.94
CA ILE A 350 -22.06 4.94 -7.55
C ILE A 350 -22.77 6.28 -7.43
N LEU A 351 -22.42 7.25 -8.27
CA LEU A 351 -22.98 8.60 -8.24
C LEU A 351 -24.28 8.72 -9.06
N ALA A 352 -24.57 7.74 -9.94
CA ALA A 352 -25.79 7.67 -10.74
C ALA A 352 -26.97 7.17 -9.91
#